data_b21b403f27a65173547784d569186085
#
_entry.id   b21b403f27a65173547784d569186085
#
_cell.length_a   1.000
_cell.length_b   1.000
_cell.length_c   1.000
_cell.angle_alpha   90.00
_cell.angle_beta   90.00
_cell.angle_gamma   90.00
#
_symmetry.space_group_name_H-M   'P 1'
#
loop_
_entity.id
_entity.type
_entity.pdbx_description
1 polymer ?
#
loop_
_entity_poly.entity_id
_entity_poly.type
_entity_poly.pdbx_seq_one_letter_code
_entity_poly.pdbx_strand_id
1 'polypeptide(L)'
;MKAGVPWLLHLYQSWNDCVDRLILRSFAKVNIGLKILKRRPDGYHNIHTIFQEVDFHDNIYLALQDDGCSLAVDKSGIPKDGTNSCVVAYKMIKNHFPEIGGISIRMEKMIPHGSGLGGGSSNAATVLKGLNKMYNLGIENKILETISAEIGADVPFFIRGGTQVGDGVGNELGPAELVNGTYLLIIPDILINTKWAYGKIKNHLNCSDQRPNFASFLKEGNLSFKFIQNDFEKIVIPAYPEIGRIKDRLSDMGATFTSLSGSGSTVFGIFDEEADAKSAKSCFQSQHQTVLTLPTNLEI
;
A
#
# COMPACT_ATOMS: atom_id res chain seq x y z
N MET A 1 11.38 33.05 -5.37
CA MET A 1 12.65 32.55 -4.82
C MET A 1 12.32 31.34 -3.99
N LYS A 2 12.51 30.12 -4.53
CA LYS A 2 12.35 28.87 -3.75
C LYS A 2 13.58 28.71 -2.87
N ALA A 3 13.38 28.65 -1.56
CA ALA A 3 14.45 28.38 -0.62
C ALA A 3 15.04 27.00 -0.92
N GLY A 4 16.27 26.95 -1.40
CA GLY A 4 17.02 25.73 -1.58
C GLY A 4 17.24 25.07 -0.21
N VAL A 5 17.07 23.78 -0.14
CA VAL A 5 17.20 22.97 1.08
C VAL A 5 18.69 22.82 1.38
N PRO A 6 19.23 23.43 2.45
CA PRO A 6 20.69 23.59 2.66
C PRO A 6 21.48 22.29 2.89
N TRP A 7 20.81 21.15 3.16
CA TRP A 7 21.44 19.86 3.48
C TRP A 7 21.79 19.00 2.24
N LEU A 8 21.41 19.43 1.01
CA LEU A 8 21.75 18.74 -0.23
C LEU A 8 23.24 18.83 -0.64
N LEU A 9 24.03 19.70 0.00
CA LEU A 9 25.41 20.00 -0.41
C LEU A 9 26.48 19.01 0.08
N HIS A 10 26.15 18.02 0.94
CA HIS A 10 27.15 17.11 1.50
C HIS A 10 27.19 15.71 0.90
N LEU A 11 26.39 15.41 -0.13
CA LEU A 11 26.24 14.03 -0.68
C LEU A 11 27.10 13.75 -1.94
N TYR A 12 28.01 14.65 -2.29
CA TYR A 12 28.92 14.43 -3.43
C TYR A 12 30.16 13.61 -3.04
N GLN A 13 30.02 12.30 -2.89
CA GLN A 13 31.20 11.40 -2.89
C GLN A 13 30.89 10.08 -3.60
N SER A 14 31.65 9.82 -4.66
CA SER A 14 31.89 8.58 -5.43
C SER A 14 30.75 8.04 -6.30
N TRP A 15 30.84 8.33 -7.61
CA TRP A 15 30.02 7.76 -8.70
C TRP A 15 30.45 6.35 -9.13
N ASN A 16 31.35 5.66 -8.41
CA ASN A 16 31.99 4.45 -8.90
C ASN A 16 31.26 3.13 -8.62
N ASP A 17 30.10 3.14 -7.94
CA ASP A 17 29.35 1.92 -7.56
C ASP A 17 27.89 1.96 -8.07
N CYS A 18 27.64 2.42 -9.31
CA CYS A 18 26.31 2.36 -9.89
C CYS A 18 25.92 0.92 -10.24
N VAL A 19 24.74 0.51 -9.80
CA VAL A 19 24.13 -0.78 -10.17
C VAL A 19 23.31 -0.58 -11.42
N ASP A 20 23.76 -1.11 -12.57
CA ASP A 20 23.12 -0.91 -13.89
C ASP A 20 21.71 -1.48 -13.99
N ARG A 21 21.39 -2.52 -13.20
CA ARG A 21 20.09 -3.22 -13.24
C ARG A 21 19.67 -3.69 -11.86
N LEU A 22 18.38 -3.54 -11.54
CA LEU A 22 17.76 -4.08 -10.34
C LEU A 22 16.48 -4.83 -10.66
N ILE A 23 16.22 -5.89 -9.90
CA ILE A 23 14.92 -6.57 -9.84
C ILE A 23 14.42 -6.41 -8.42
N LEU A 24 13.27 -5.81 -8.26
CA LEU A 24 12.69 -5.45 -6.97
C LEU A 24 11.27 -5.98 -6.86
N ARG A 25 10.90 -6.45 -5.67
CA ARG A 25 9.53 -6.82 -5.33
C ARG A 25 8.80 -5.59 -4.80
N SER A 26 7.61 -5.36 -5.31
CA SER A 26 6.71 -4.27 -4.91
C SER A 26 5.50 -4.88 -4.24
N PHE A 27 5.52 -4.97 -2.91
CA PHE A 27 4.57 -5.72 -2.11
C PHE A 27 3.20 -5.04 -2.00
N ALA A 28 2.16 -5.84 -1.79
CA ALA A 28 0.83 -5.37 -1.43
C ALA A 28 0.74 -5.01 0.06
N LYS A 29 -0.32 -4.29 0.44
CA LYS A 29 -0.72 -4.08 1.84
C LYS A 29 -2.18 -4.39 2.04
N VAL A 30 -2.54 -4.70 3.27
CA VAL A 30 -3.91 -4.65 3.77
C VAL A 30 -4.05 -3.62 4.88
N ASN A 31 -5.28 -3.22 5.19
CA ASN A 31 -5.59 -2.37 6.35
C ASN A 31 -6.22 -3.24 7.45
N ILE A 32 -5.50 -3.44 8.55
CA ILE A 32 -6.04 -4.09 9.73
C ILE A 32 -6.73 -3.03 10.58
N GLY A 33 -8.03 -2.88 10.35
CA GLY A 33 -8.80 -1.74 10.85
C GLY A 33 -8.52 -0.44 10.10
N LEU A 34 -9.57 0.32 9.87
CA LEU A 34 -9.49 1.65 9.30
C LEU A 34 -10.62 2.51 9.87
N LYS A 35 -10.24 3.49 10.66
CA LYS A 35 -11.16 4.49 11.21
C LYS A 35 -11.07 5.76 10.38
N ILE A 36 -12.22 6.25 9.92
CA ILE A 36 -12.32 7.54 9.22
C ILE A 36 -12.65 8.60 10.25
N LEU A 37 -11.79 9.59 10.35
CA LEU A 37 -11.89 10.70 11.30
C LEU A 37 -12.45 11.93 10.60
N LYS A 38 -12.40 13.06 11.29
CA LYS A 38 -12.94 14.33 10.82
C LYS A 38 -12.37 14.76 9.45
N ARG A 39 -13.23 15.36 8.65
CA ARG A 39 -12.85 15.94 7.37
C ARG A 39 -11.97 17.18 7.55
N ARG A 40 -10.91 17.26 6.78
CA ARG A 40 -9.94 18.37 6.76
C ARG A 40 -10.42 19.51 5.87
N PRO A 41 -9.86 20.74 6.06
CA PRO A 41 -10.16 21.87 5.18
C PRO A 41 -9.75 21.63 3.71
N ASP A 42 -8.71 20.83 3.47
CA ASP A 42 -8.24 20.44 2.12
C ASP A 42 -9.16 19.44 1.41
N GLY A 43 -10.23 19.00 2.07
CA GLY A 43 -11.24 18.11 1.53
C GLY A 43 -10.99 16.63 1.77
N TYR A 44 -9.81 16.23 2.23
CA TYR A 44 -9.49 14.87 2.67
C TYR A 44 -10.08 14.57 4.05
N HIS A 45 -10.02 13.32 4.47
CA HIS A 45 -10.34 12.91 5.83
C HIS A 45 -9.07 12.48 6.55
N ASN A 46 -8.95 12.82 7.82
CA ASN A 46 -8.01 12.11 8.66
C ASN A 46 -8.48 10.66 8.81
N ILE A 47 -7.53 9.75 8.84
CA ILE A 47 -7.77 8.33 9.11
C ILE A 47 -6.88 7.88 10.26
N HIS A 48 -7.23 6.74 10.84
CA HIS A 48 -6.38 5.98 11.74
C HIS A 48 -6.46 4.52 11.33
N THR A 49 -5.34 3.90 11.01
CA THR A 49 -5.30 2.54 10.45
C THR A 49 -4.02 1.83 10.86
N ILE A 50 -4.04 0.50 10.77
CA ILE A 50 -2.81 -0.30 10.76
C ILE A 50 -2.63 -0.82 9.34
N PHE A 51 -1.52 -0.46 8.74
CA PHE A 51 -1.05 -1.06 7.50
C PHE A 51 -0.23 -2.30 7.80
N GLN A 52 -0.51 -3.38 7.07
CA GLN A 52 0.28 -4.59 7.07
C GLN A 52 0.70 -4.92 5.64
N GLU A 53 1.99 -4.96 5.40
CA GLU A 53 2.53 -5.44 4.14
C GLU A 53 2.48 -6.97 4.09
N VAL A 54 2.15 -7.52 2.91
CA VAL A 54 2.00 -8.97 2.71
C VAL A 54 2.80 -9.43 1.50
N ASP A 55 3.29 -10.68 1.50
CA ASP A 55 4.10 -11.27 0.41
C ASP A 55 3.24 -11.65 -0.81
N PHE A 56 2.55 -10.66 -1.34
CA PHE A 56 1.92 -10.64 -2.64
C PHE A 56 2.42 -9.40 -3.38
N HIS A 57 3.12 -9.54 -4.50
CA HIS A 57 3.91 -8.46 -5.06
C HIS A 57 3.89 -8.41 -6.58
N ASP A 58 4.14 -7.22 -7.11
CA ASP A 58 4.55 -7.00 -8.49
C ASP A 58 6.07 -7.12 -8.61
N ASN A 59 6.58 -7.48 -9.79
CA ASN A 59 8.01 -7.41 -10.07
C ASN A 59 8.33 -6.14 -10.85
N ILE A 60 9.28 -5.36 -10.34
CA ILE A 60 9.79 -4.14 -10.95
C ILE A 60 11.23 -4.36 -11.40
N TYR A 61 11.47 -4.24 -12.69
CA TYR A 61 12.78 -4.31 -13.29
C TYR A 61 13.22 -2.92 -13.68
N LEU A 62 14.33 -2.47 -13.13
CA LEU A 62 14.92 -1.17 -13.40
C LEU A 62 16.24 -1.37 -14.15
N ALA A 63 16.48 -0.55 -15.18
CA ALA A 63 17.75 -0.49 -15.87
C ALA A 63 18.09 0.95 -16.20
N LEU A 64 19.38 1.33 -16.09
CA LEU A 64 19.85 2.64 -16.51
C LEU A 64 19.67 2.82 -18.02
N GLN A 65 19.35 4.03 -18.43
CA GLN A 65 19.37 4.47 -19.82
C GLN A 65 19.93 5.90 -19.88
N ASP A 66 20.31 6.36 -21.06
CA ASP A 66 21.03 7.65 -21.21
C ASP A 66 20.20 8.83 -20.70
N ASP A 67 18.93 8.92 -21.05
CA ASP A 67 18.04 9.99 -20.60
C ASP A 67 16.56 9.56 -20.58
N GLY A 68 15.76 10.31 -19.81
CA GLY A 68 14.31 10.16 -19.73
C GLY A 68 13.85 8.92 -18.95
N CYS A 69 12.55 8.62 -19.05
CA CYS A 69 11.94 7.47 -18.39
C CYS A 69 11.09 6.70 -19.38
N SER A 70 11.41 5.42 -19.59
CA SER A 70 10.59 4.50 -20.36
C SER A 70 9.86 3.54 -19.43
N LEU A 71 8.59 3.22 -19.74
CA LEU A 71 7.77 2.31 -18.95
C LEU A 71 7.10 1.26 -19.82
N ALA A 72 7.35 0.00 -19.53
CA ALA A 72 6.65 -1.15 -20.07
C ALA A 72 5.87 -1.89 -18.97
N VAL A 73 4.60 -2.20 -19.23
CA VAL A 73 3.72 -2.92 -18.31
C VAL A 73 3.06 -4.07 -19.06
N ASP A 74 3.06 -5.25 -18.49
CA ASP A 74 2.51 -6.48 -19.07
C ASP A 74 0.96 -6.54 -19.06
N LYS A 75 0.29 -5.69 -18.26
CA LYS A 75 -1.18 -5.63 -18.18
C LYS A 75 -1.74 -4.44 -18.96
N SER A 76 -2.90 -4.67 -19.57
CA SER A 76 -3.72 -3.60 -20.18
C SER A 76 -4.41 -2.74 -19.11
N GLY A 77 -4.85 -1.54 -19.50
CA GLY A 77 -5.60 -0.64 -18.61
C GLY A 77 -4.76 0.14 -17.58
N ILE A 78 -3.45 -0.10 -17.52
CA ILE A 78 -2.53 0.66 -16.68
C ILE A 78 -1.88 1.76 -17.53
N PRO A 79 -1.94 3.05 -17.13
CA PRO A 79 -1.28 4.14 -17.85
C PRO A 79 0.21 3.86 -18.03
N LYS A 80 0.75 4.16 -19.22
CA LYS A 80 2.18 4.00 -19.53
C LYS A 80 2.86 5.36 -19.78
N ASP A 81 2.12 6.43 -19.55
CA ASP A 81 2.54 7.81 -19.74
C ASP A 81 2.99 8.49 -18.44
N GLY A 82 3.14 9.80 -18.51
CA GLY A 82 3.56 10.63 -17.38
C GLY A 82 2.62 10.67 -16.19
N THR A 83 1.44 10.04 -16.27
CA THR A 83 0.46 9.92 -15.16
C THR A 83 0.69 8.68 -14.32
N ASN A 84 1.47 7.72 -14.80
CA ASN A 84 1.82 6.53 -14.02
C ASN A 84 2.68 6.90 -12.82
N SER A 85 2.34 6.37 -11.64
CA SER A 85 3.04 6.69 -10.39
C SER A 85 4.54 6.37 -10.40
N CYS A 86 4.98 5.36 -11.17
CA CYS A 86 6.40 5.05 -11.34
C CYS A 86 7.13 6.14 -12.14
N VAL A 87 6.49 6.67 -13.20
CA VAL A 87 7.04 7.77 -14.00
C VAL A 87 7.05 9.07 -13.19
N VAL A 88 6.01 9.29 -12.37
CA VAL A 88 5.97 10.43 -11.42
C VAL A 88 7.11 10.32 -10.41
N ALA A 89 7.36 9.12 -9.86
CA ALA A 89 8.46 8.85 -8.93
C ALA A 89 9.83 9.21 -9.54
N TYR A 90 10.10 8.76 -10.78
CA TYR A 90 11.33 9.14 -11.48
C TYR A 90 11.45 10.67 -11.65
N LYS A 91 10.41 11.33 -12.16
CA LYS A 91 10.41 12.77 -12.37
C LYS A 91 10.67 13.53 -11.08
N MET A 92 10.15 13.04 -9.97
CA MET A 92 10.33 13.65 -8.66
C MET A 92 11.79 13.59 -8.20
N ILE A 93 12.44 12.41 -8.31
CA ILE A 93 13.86 12.28 -8.01
C ILE A 93 14.69 13.13 -9.00
N LYS A 94 14.40 13.11 -10.30
CA LYS A 94 15.08 13.92 -11.31
C LYS A 94 15.00 15.42 -11.04
N ASN A 95 13.90 15.89 -10.46
CA ASN A 95 13.76 17.31 -10.07
C ASN A 95 14.64 17.69 -8.88
N HIS A 96 14.88 16.77 -7.95
CA HIS A 96 15.77 16.97 -6.80
C HIS A 96 17.24 16.74 -7.15
N PHE A 97 17.51 15.83 -8.08
CA PHE A 97 18.83 15.41 -8.55
C PHE A 97 18.91 15.49 -10.08
N PRO A 98 19.06 16.70 -10.64
CA PRO A 98 19.03 16.90 -12.10
C PRO A 98 20.12 16.15 -12.87
N GLU A 99 21.20 15.78 -12.18
CA GLU A 99 22.36 15.08 -12.72
C GLU A 99 22.13 13.60 -13.00
N ILE A 100 21.12 12.94 -12.41
CA ILE A 100 20.86 11.52 -12.70
C ILE A 100 20.50 11.33 -14.18
N GLY A 101 20.88 10.19 -14.74
CA GLY A 101 20.50 9.79 -16.09
C GLY A 101 19.05 9.32 -16.20
N GLY A 102 18.74 8.61 -17.24
CA GLY A 102 17.42 8.03 -17.48
C GLY A 102 17.24 6.65 -16.86
N ILE A 103 15.99 6.18 -16.80
CA ILE A 103 15.60 4.89 -16.27
C ILE A 103 14.64 4.17 -17.22
N SER A 104 14.88 2.89 -17.46
CA SER A 104 13.92 1.97 -18.08
C SER A 104 13.24 1.16 -16.97
N ILE A 105 11.92 1.18 -16.96
CA ILE A 105 11.08 0.47 -15.99
C ILE A 105 10.28 -0.59 -16.72
N ARG A 106 10.43 -1.87 -16.37
CA ARG A 106 9.53 -2.95 -16.79
C ARG A 106 8.80 -3.48 -15.57
N MET A 107 7.49 -3.61 -15.69
CA MET A 107 6.60 -3.99 -14.59
C MET A 107 5.80 -5.23 -14.97
N GLU A 108 5.87 -6.26 -14.12
CA GLU A 108 5.01 -7.44 -14.17
C GLU A 108 3.98 -7.33 -13.04
N LYS A 109 2.72 -7.11 -13.42
CA LYS A 109 1.63 -6.81 -12.49
C LYS A 109 0.90 -8.07 -12.03
N MET A 110 0.99 -8.34 -10.74
CA MET A 110 0.20 -9.36 -10.04
C MET A 110 -0.92 -8.73 -9.19
N ILE A 111 -0.66 -7.57 -8.56
CA ILE A 111 -1.60 -6.84 -7.73
C ILE A 111 -2.60 -6.12 -8.63
N PRO A 112 -3.91 -6.44 -8.59
CA PRO A 112 -4.91 -5.78 -9.42
C PRO A 112 -5.05 -4.30 -9.12
N HIS A 113 -5.27 -3.51 -10.17
CA HIS A 113 -5.49 -2.07 -10.02
C HIS A 113 -6.82 -1.80 -9.33
N GLY A 114 -6.84 -0.84 -8.39
CA GLY A 114 -8.07 -0.42 -7.69
C GLY A 114 -8.63 -1.45 -6.70
N SER A 115 -7.85 -2.46 -6.30
CA SER A 115 -8.27 -3.53 -5.40
C SER A 115 -8.18 -3.20 -3.89
N GLY A 116 -7.73 -2.02 -3.50
CA GLY A 116 -7.48 -1.67 -2.08
C GLY A 116 -6.14 -2.15 -1.51
N LEU A 117 -5.32 -2.83 -2.33
CA LEU A 117 -4.04 -3.44 -1.93
C LEU A 117 -2.82 -2.52 -2.09
N GLY A 118 -3.00 -1.28 -2.52
CA GLY A 118 -1.93 -0.28 -2.59
C GLY A 118 -0.89 -0.48 -3.71
N GLY A 119 -1.14 -1.36 -4.70
CA GLY A 119 -0.15 -1.76 -5.71
C GLY A 119 0.52 -0.59 -6.46
N GLY A 120 -0.24 0.43 -6.88
CA GLY A 120 0.33 1.61 -7.57
C GLY A 120 1.25 2.44 -6.67
N SER A 121 0.90 2.59 -5.39
CA SER A 121 1.72 3.30 -4.39
C SER A 121 2.99 2.50 -4.06
N SER A 122 2.86 1.18 -3.94
CA SER A 122 4.00 0.28 -3.76
C SER A 122 4.97 0.36 -4.94
N ASN A 123 4.45 0.34 -6.18
CA ASN A 123 5.29 0.46 -7.37
C ASN A 123 6.09 1.78 -7.36
N ALA A 124 5.45 2.90 -7.03
CA ALA A 124 6.13 4.20 -6.92
C ALA A 124 7.23 4.19 -5.86
N ALA A 125 6.94 3.69 -4.66
CA ALA A 125 7.92 3.59 -3.57
C ALA A 125 9.10 2.69 -3.97
N THR A 126 8.82 1.57 -4.65
CA THR A 126 9.85 0.66 -5.15
C THR A 126 10.76 1.33 -6.18
N VAL A 127 10.21 2.16 -7.06
CA VAL A 127 11.00 2.96 -8.02
C VAL A 127 11.84 4.00 -7.29
N LEU A 128 11.30 4.71 -6.30
CA LEU A 128 12.06 5.67 -5.48
C LEU A 128 13.27 5.00 -4.79
N LYS A 129 13.03 3.86 -4.11
CA LYS A 129 14.11 3.07 -3.47
C LYS A 129 15.13 2.58 -4.48
N GLY A 130 14.65 2.10 -5.64
CA GLY A 130 15.51 1.63 -6.72
C GLY A 130 16.41 2.72 -7.28
N LEU A 131 15.87 3.91 -7.56
CA LEU A 131 16.64 5.07 -8.02
C LEU A 131 17.67 5.51 -6.97
N ASN A 132 17.27 5.58 -5.70
CA ASN A 132 18.18 5.90 -4.61
C ASN A 132 19.39 4.95 -4.59
N LYS A 133 19.15 3.65 -4.78
CA LYS A 133 20.19 2.62 -4.81
C LYS A 133 21.03 2.68 -6.10
N MET A 134 20.38 2.76 -7.28
CA MET A 134 21.08 2.72 -8.59
C MET A 134 22.01 3.90 -8.80
N TYR A 135 21.59 5.09 -8.35
CA TYR A 135 22.38 6.31 -8.46
C TYR A 135 23.18 6.64 -7.21
N ASN A 136 23.20 5.74 -6.20
CA ASN A 136 23.88 5.91 -4.93
C ASN A 136 23.63 7.30 -4.28
N LEU A 137 22.34 7.72 -4.26
CA LEU A 137 21.97 9.08 -3.82
C LEU A 137 22.09 9.27 -2.31
N GLY A 138 22.14 8.18 -1.51
CA GLY A 138 22.25 8.25 -0.06
C GLY A 138 21.06 8.90 0.65
N ILE A 139 19.86 8.89 0.02
CA ILE A 139 18.66 9.52 0.58
C ILE A 139 18.13 8.62 1.70
N GLU A 140 18.03 9.18 2.91
CA GLU A 140 17.46 8.48 4.06
C GLU A 140 15.95 8.18 3.87
N ASN A 141 15.46 7.08 4.46
CA ASN A 141 14.06 6.67 4.35
C ASN A 141 13.08 7.78 4.76
N LYS A 142 13.38 8.53 5.81
CA LYS A 142 12.52 9.64 6.27
C LYS A 142 12.36 10.75 5.23
N ILE A 143 13.41 11.01 4.46
CA ILE A 143 13.40 11.99 3.37
C ILE A 143 12.61 11.43 2.18
N LEU A 144 12.84 10.14 1.84
CA LEU A 144 12.04 9.46 0.81
C LEU A 144 10.55 9.43 1.16
N GLU A 145 10.18 9.19 2.42
CA GLU A 145 8.80 9.26 2.90
C GLU A 145 8.19 10.66 2.64
N THR A 146 8.95 11.72 2.96
CA THR A 146 8.50 13.09 2.75
C THR A 146 8.28 13.40 1.27
N ILE A 147 9.23 13.04 0.42
CA ILE A 147 9.14 13.21 -1.04
C ILE A 147 7.98 12.37 -1.60
N SER A 148 7.84 11.14 -1.15
CA SER A 148 6.85 10.19 -1.65
C SER A 148 5.40 10.58 -1.34
N ALA A 149 5.17 11.34 -0.27
CA ALA A 149 3.84 11.82 0.11
C ALA A 149 3.18 12.71 -0.98
N GLU A 150 3.99 13.35 -1.82
CA GLU A 150 3.49 14.15 -2.97
C GLU A 150 2.96 13.27 -4.12
N ILE A 151 3.36 12.00 -4.19
CA ILE A 151 2.88 11.05 -5.21
C ILE A 151 1.53 10.47 -4.79
N GLY A 152 1.37 10.15 -3.50
CA GLY A 152 0.14 9.61 -2.96
C GLY A 152 0.24 9.25 -1.48
N ALA A 153 -0.90 9.24 -0.79
CA ALA A 153 -0.97 9.07 0.67
C ALA A 153 -0.40 7.74 1.17
N ASP A 154 -0.54 6.65 0.42
CA ASP A 154 -0.05 5.32 0.79
C ASP A 154 1.43 5.10 0.39
N VAL A 155 2.05 5.99 -0.42
CA VAL A 155 3.43 5.77 -0.90
C VAL A 155 4.46 5.79 0.23
N PRO A 156 4.38 6.70 1.22
CA PRO A 156 5.31 6.72 2.35
C PRO A 156 5.36 5.41 3.13
N PHE A 157 4.21 4.73 3.30
CA PHE A 157 4.16 3.43 3.97
C PHE A 157 5.11 2.42 3.31
N PHE A 158 5.13 2.34 1.98
CA PHE A 158 5.93 1.37 1.22
C PHE A 158 7.43 1.72 1.16
N ILE A 159 7.83 2.89 1.61
CA ILE A 159 9.27 3.20 1.76
C ILE A 159 9.88 2.28 2.81
N ARG A 160 9.25 2.11 3.97
CA ARG A 160 9.67 1.15 5.01
C ARG A 160 9.05 -0.23 4.84
N GLY A 161 7.77 -0.30 4.50
CA GLY A 161 7.01 -1.55 4.49
C GLY A 161 6.70 -2.09 5.89
N GLY A 162 6.49 -3.40 5.98
CA GLY A 162 6.21 -4.09 7.24
C GLY A 162 4.85 -3.75 7.85
N THR A 163 4.81 -3.52 9.17
CA THR A 163 3.60 -3.15 9.93
C THR A 163 3.75 -1.76 10.50
N GLN A 164 2.79 -0.87 10.22
CA GLN A 164 2.83 0.52 10.68
C GLN A 164 1.44 1.04 11.03
N VAL A 165 1.34 1.83 12.09
CA VAL A 165 0.17 2.69 12.32
C VAL A 165 0.26 3.87 11.36
N GLY A 166 -0.85 4.16 10.67
CA GLY A 166 -0.99 5.33 9.81
C GLY A 166 -2.03 6.30 10.34
N ASP A 167 -1.62 7.54 10.50
CA ASP A 167 -2.43 8.69 10.90
C ASP A 167 -2.43 9.77 9.80
N GLY A 168 -3.09 10.91 10.05
CA GLY A 168 -3.26 11.95 9.06
C GLY A 168 -4.12 11.47 7.90
N VAL A 169 -3.66 11.60 6.67
CA VAL A 169 -4.31 11.00 5.49
C VAL A 169 -3.79 9.57 5.20
N GLY A 170 -3.04 8.98 6.15
CA GLY A 170 -2.33 7.70 6.04
C GLY A 170 -0.81 7.85 5.89
N ASN A 171 -0.29 9.06 5.95
CA ASN A 171 1.10 9.41 5.70
C ASN A 171 1.91 9.75 6.97
N GLU A 172 1.27 9.88 8.12
CA GLU A 172 1.91 10.04 9.42
C GLU A 172 2.10 8.64 10.03
N LEU A 173 3.32 8.10 9.89
CA LEU A 173 3.60 6.68 10.13
C LEU A 173 4.33 6.46 11.45
N GLY A 174 3.85 5.49 12.21
CA GLY A 174 4.46 5.02 13.45
C GLY A 174 4.63 3.50 13.48
N PRO A 175 5.51 2.97 14.35
CA PRO A 175 5.72 1.53 14.47
C PRO A 175 4.47 0.83 14.99
N ALA A 176 4.21 -0.38 14.49
CA ALA A 176 3.23 -1.32 15.02
C ALA A 176 3.81 -2.73 15.04
N GLU A 177 3.22 -3.58 15.89
CA GLU A 177 3.60 -4.99 15.96
C GLU A 177 3.03 -5.75 14.76
N LEU A 178 3.80 -6.74 14.29
CA LEU A 178 3.39 -7.64 13.22
C LEU A 178 2.13 -8.41 13.63
N VAL A 179 1.12 -8.41 12.76
CA VAL A 179 -0.04 -9.27 12.95
C VAL A 179 0.22 -10.59 12.25
N ASN A 180 0.63 -11.58 13.05
CA ASN A 180 0.93 -12.92 12.57
C ASN A 180 -0.32 -13.65 12.09
N GLY A 181 -0.13 -14.66 11.24
CA GLY A 181 -1.16 -15.52 10.69
C GLY A 181 -1.01 -15.74 9.20
N THR A 182 -1.82 -16.62 8.66
CA THR A 182 -1.92 -16.84 7.20
C THR A 182 -3.03 -15.97 6.64
N TYR A 183 -2.70 -15.10 5.71
CA TYR A 183 -3.64 -14.20 5.06
C TYR A 183 -4.21 -14.83 3.80
N LEU A 184 -5.52 -14.87 3.69
CA LEU A 184 -6.23 -15.22 2.47
C LEU A 184 -6.90 -13.97 1.90
N LEU A 185 -6.42 -13.51 0.76
CA LEU A 185 -6.98 -12.38 0.03
C LEU A 185 -7.99 -12.91 -0.99
N ILE A 186 -9.22 -12.41 -0.95
CA ILE A 186 -10.24 -12.64 -1.97
C ILE A 186 -10.44 -11.35 -2.74
N ILE A 187 -10.16 -11.38 -4.03
CA ILE A 187 -10.18 -10.21 -4.91
C ILE A 187 -11.33 -10.41 -5.91
N PRO A 188 -12.53 -9.89 -5.63
CA PRO A 188 -13.66 -9.98 -6.55
C PRO A 188 -13.44 -9.05 -7.74
N ASP A 189 -14.07 -9.38 -8.87
CA ASP A 189 -14.07 -8.52 -10.06
C ASP A 189 -15.05 -7.34 -9.90
N ILE A 190 -14.80 -6.54 -8.87
CA ILE A 190 -15.55 -5.34 -8.50
C ILE A 190 -14.59 -4.19 -8.39
N LEU A 191 -14.80 -3.14 -9.16
CA LEU A 191 -14.03 -1.91 -9.06
C LEU A 191 -14.77 -0.91 -8.18
N ILE A 192 -14.17 -0.55 -7.03
CA ILE A 192 -14.70 0.46 -6.12
C ILE A 192 -13.89 1.75 -6.27
N ASN A 193 -14.56 2.81 -6.69
CA ASN A 193 -13.93 4.11 -6.78
C ASN A 193 -13.78 4.72 -5.37
N THR A 194 -12.53 4.90 -4.93
CA THR A 194 -12.21 5.44 -3.59
C THR A 194 -12.83 6.83 -3.36
N LYS A 195 -12.86 7.69 -4.38
CA LYS A 195 -13.49 9.02 -4.29
C LYS A 195 -15.00 8.90 -4.06
N TRP A 196 -15.66 7.95 -4.70
CA TRP A 196 -17.07 7.64 -4.45
C TRP A 196 -17.28 7.19 -3.00
N ALA A 197 -16.45 6.26 -2.50
CA ALA A 197 -16.56 5.74 -1.15
C ALA A 197 -16.42 6.86 -0.10
N TYR A 198 -15.40 7.73 -0.22
CA TYR A 198 -15.27 8.92 0.63
C TYR A 198 -16.44 9.90 0.48
N GLY A 199 -16.99 10.05 -0.72
CA GLY A 199 -18.16 10.91 -0.98
C GLY A 199 -19.43 10.48 -0.23
N LYS A 200 -19.56 9.20 0.06
CA LYS A 200 -20.70 8.63 0.81
C LYS A 200 -20.57 8.76 2.32
N ILE A 201 -19.36 9.00 2.84
CA ILE A 201 -19.08 9.05 4.29
C ILE A 201 -19.95 10.08 5.01
N LYS A 202 -20.14 11.28 4.45
CA LYS A 202 -20.92 12.36 5.05
C LYS A 202 -22.34 11.96 5.48
N ASN A 203 -22.94 11.00 4.77
CA ASN A 203 -24.32 10.57 4.96
C ASN A 203 -24.44 9.35 5.88
N HIS A 204 -23.34 8.68 6.19
CA HIS A 204 -23.35 7.37 6.85
C HIS A 204 -22.52 7.30 8.13
N LEU A 205 -21.61 8.24 8.35
CA LEU A 205 -20.71 8.21 9.50
C LEU A 205 -20.67 9.56 10.21
N ASN A 206 -20.85 9.51 11.53
CA ASN A 206 -20.51 10.63 12.43
C ASN A 206 -19.00 10.57 12.70
N CYS A 207 -18.21 11.20 11.83
CA CYS A 207 -16.77 11.24 11.98
C CYS A 207 -16.39 12.12 13.17
N SER A 208 -15.78 11.51 14.18
CA SER A 208 -15.21 12.18 15.35
C SER A 208 -13.68 12.15 15.27
N ASP A 209 -13.02 12.96 16.08
CA ASP A 209 -11.55 12.91 16.21
C ASP A 209 -11.08 11.83 17.21
N GLN A 210 -11.99 11.01 17.74
CA GLN A 210 -11.64 9.90 18.62
C GLN A 210 -10.95 8.79 17.84
N ARG A 211 -9.69 8.59 18.15
CA ARG A 211 -8.85 7.52 17.58
C ARG A 211 -9.03 6.27 18.44
N PRO A 212 -9.42 5.13 17.86
CA PRO A 212 -9.34 3.86 18.57
C PRO A 212 -7.84 3.51 18.78
N ASN A 213 -7.52 2.93 19.92
CA ASN A 213 -6.15 2.48 20.15
C ASN A 213 -5.95 1.09 19.53
N PHE A 214 -5.90 1.02 18.19
CA PHE A 214 -5.70 -0.25 17.49
C PHE A 214 -4.40 -0.95 17.92
N ALA A 215 -3.34 -0.19 18.19
CA ALA A 215 -2.06 -0.76 18.61
C ALA A 215 -2.14 -1.48 19.96
N SER A 216 -2.99 -1.02 20.91
CA SER A 216 -3.14 -1.73 22.19
C SER A 216 -3.87 -3.06 22.05
N PHE A 217 -4.81 -3.16 21.08
CA PHE A 217 -5.52 -4.41 20.84
C PHE A 217 -4.62 -5.50 20.23
N LEU A 218 -3.48 -5.12 19.66
CA LEU A 218 -2.48 -6.05 19.13
C LEU A 218 -1.46 -6.51 20.19
N LYS A 219 -1.20 -5.67 21.22
CA LYS A 219 -0.15 -5.91 22.24
C LYS A 219 -0.52 -6.94 23.32
N GLU A 220 -1.78 -7.18 23.55
CA GLU A 220 -2.24 -7.93 24.75
C GLU A 220 -2.25 -9.46 24.57
N GLY A 221 -1.60 -10.02 23.55
CA GLY A 221 -1.55 -11.48 23.32
C GLY A 221 -2.92 -12.16 23.08
N ASN A 222 -3.99 -11.45 23.35
CA ASN A 222 -5.36 -11.72 22.96
C ASN A 222 -5.73 -10.73 21.87
N LEU A 223 -5.46 -11.08 20.62
CA LEU A 223 -5.90 -10.32 19.45
C LEU A 223 -7.43 -10.14 19.50
N SER A 224 -7.90 -9.15 20.25
CA SER A 224 -9.32 -8.84 20.32
C SER A 224 -9.72 -8.03 19.09
N PHE A 225 -9.77 -8.69 17.96
CA PHE A 225 -10.24 -8.12 16.70
C PHE A 225 -11.68 -7.59 16.77
N LYS A 226 -12.42 -7.86 17.85
CA LYS A 226 -13.82 -7.43 18.03
C LYS A 226 -14.04 -5.93 17.91
N PHE A 227 -13.02 -5.14 18.23
CA PHE A 227 -13.08 -3.67 18.17
C PHE A 227 -12.36 -3.07 16.95
N ILE A 228 -11.77 -3.92 16.11
CA ILE A 228 -11.06 -3.51 14.93
C ILE A 228 -12.00 -3.62 13.73
N GLN A 229 -12.37 -2.50 13.13
CA GLN A 229 -13.30 -2.41 12.01
C GLN A 229 -12.75 -1.50 10.92
N ASN A 230 -13.17 -1.74 9.70
CA ASN A 230 -12.96 -0.81 8.60
C ASN A 230 -14.25 0.00 8.35
N ASP A 231 -14.22 1.31 8.57
CA ASP A 231 -15.39 2.17 8.42
C ASP A 231 -15.96 2.19 6.99
N PHE A 232 -15.16 1.89 5.96
CA PHE A 232 -15.67 1.73 4.60
C PHE A 232 -16.65 0.58 4.45
N GLU A 233 -16.60 -0.44 5.30
CA GLU A 233 -17.54 -1.57 5.24
C GLU A 233 -19.00 -1.12 5.39
N LYS A 234 -19.26 -0.11 6.22
CA LYS A 234 -20.59 0.47 6.43
C LYS A 234 -21.18 1.10 5.16
N ILE A 235 -20.34 1.43 4.19
CA ILE A 235 -20.70 2.08 2.94
C ILE A 235 -20.64 1.09 1.78
N VAL A 236 -19.58 0.29 1.75
CA VAL A 236 -19.28 -0.62 0.65
C VAL A 236 -20.19 -1.85 0.67
N ILE A 237 -20.38 -2.48 1.84
CA ILE A 237 -21.20 -3.70 1.94
C ILE A 237 -22.66 -3.48 1.51
N PRO A 238 -23.34 -2.41 1.93
CA PRO A 238 -24.70 -2.17 1.42
C PRO A 238 -24.76 -1.90 -0.09
N ALA A 239 -23.72 -1.29 -0.66
CA ALA A 239 -23.67 -0.99 -2.09
C ALA A 239 -23.24 -2.21 -2.94
N TYR A 240 -22.41 -3.07 -2.36
CA TYR A 240 -21.85 -4.27 -2.99
C TYR A 240 -22.02 -5.48 -2.05
N PRO A 241 -23.23 -6.08 -1.96
CA PRO A 241 -23.53 -7.15 -1.00
C PRO A 241 -22.63 -8.38 -1.10
N GLU A 242 -22.01 -8.59 -2.26
CA GLU A 242 -21.05 -9.68 -2.48
C GLU A 242 -19.83 -9.55 -1.54
N ILE A 243 -19.36 -8.34 -1.28
CA ILE A 243 -18.26 -8.06 -0.33
C ILE A 243 -18.63 -8.58 1.08
N GLY A 244 -19.86 -8.31 1.51
CA GLY A 244 -20.37 -8.82 2.80
C GLY A 244 -20.41 -10.35 2.84
N ARG A 245 -20.98 -10.99 1.78
CA ARG A 245 -21.04 -12.46 1.68
C ARG A 245 -19.65 -13.12 1.72
N ILE A 246 -18.66 -12.52 1.05
CA ILE A 246 -17.27 -13.02 1.09
C ILE A 246 -16.73 -12.94 2.52
N LYS A 247 -16.93 -11.80 3.18
CA LYS A 247 -16.48 -11.56 4.55
C LYS A 247 -17.08 -12.55 5.54
N ASP A 248 -18.42 -12.71 5.50
CA ASP A 248 -19.14 -13.64 6.39
C ASP A 248 -18.67 -15.07 6.16
N ARG A 249 -18.55 -15.50 4.90
CA ARG A 249 -18.08 -16.83 4.56
C ARG A 249 -16.65 -17.11 5.02
N LEU A 250 -15.72 -16.13 4.94
CA LEU A 250 -14.38 -16.28 5.49
C LEU A 250 -14.40 -16.49 7.00
N SER A 251 -15.28 -15.76 7.72
CA SER A 251 -15.49 -15.91 9.15
C SER A 251 -16.04 -17.29 9.50
N ASP A 252 -17.06 -17.76 8.77
CA ASP A 252 -17.67 -19.10 8.96
C ASP A 252 -16.67 -20.24 8.70
N MET A 253 -15.62 -19.97 7.90
CA MET A 253 -14.55 -20.91 7.60
C MET A 253 -13.35 -20.83 8.56
N GLY A 254 -13.50 -20.14 9.69
CA GLY A 254 -12.51 -20.13 10.76
C GLY A 254 -11.47 -19.02 10.68
N ALA A 255 -11.67 -17.99 9.85
CA ALA A 255 -10.82 -16.81 9.92
C ALA A 255 -11.00 -16.12 11.28
N THR A 256 -9.90 -15.89 11.99
CA THR A 256 -9.87 -15.19 13.29
C THR A 256 -10.15 -13.70 13.14
N PHE A 257 -9.85 -13.15 11.95
CA PHE A 257 -10.20 -11.79 11.57
C PHE A 257 -10.57 -11.72 10.09
N THR A 258 -11.58 -10.91 9.75
CA THR A 258 -11.99 -10.64 8.37
C THR A 258 -12.24 -9.16 8.18
N SER A 259 -11.74 -8.57 7.11
CA SER A 259 -11.95 -7.16 6.81
C SER A 259 -11.84 -6.84 5.32
N LEU A 260 -12.39 -5.69 4.94
CA LEU A 260 -12.13 -5.04 3.67
C LEU A 260 -10.75 -4.36 3.72
N SER A 261 -9.96 -4.45 2.66
CA SER A 261 -8.70 -3.71 2.55
C SER A 261 -8.93 -2.32 1.95
N GLY A 262 -8.62 -1.26 2.70
CA GLY A 262 -8.86 0.12 2.29
C GLY A 262 -10.32 0.36 1.95
N SER A 263 -10.62 1.00 0.83
CA SER A 263 -11.97 1.16 0.28
C SER A 263 -12.46 -0.05 -0.53
N GLY A 264 -11.69 -1.13 -0.58
CA GLY A 264 -11.99 -2.34 -1.33
C GLY A 264 -11.42 -2.31 -2.75
N SER A 265 -11.72 -3.35 -3.51
CA SER A 265 -12.73 -4.42 -3.31
C SER A 265 -12.20 -5.67 -2.56
N THR A 266 -10.89 -5.79 -2.34
CA THR A 266 -10.32 -6.96 -1.68
C THR A 266 -10.88 -7.14 -0.27
N VAL A 267 -11.40 -8.32 0.02
CA VAL A 267 -11.70 -8.82 1.36
C VAL A 267 -10.60 -9.79 1.76
N PHE A 268 -10.15 -9.73 3.00
CA PHE A 268 -9.16 -10.68 3.48
C PHE A 268 -9.58 -11.32 4.79
N GLY A 269 -9.11 -12.54 5.00
CA GLY A 269 -9.19 -13.26 6.27
C GLY A 269 -7.79 -13.57 6.80
N ILE A 270 -7.62 -13.52 8.12
CA ILE A 270 -6.43 -13.99 8.83
C ILE A 270 -6.80 -15.30 9.52
N PHE A 271 -5.97 -16.30 9.34
CA PHE A 271 -6.14 -17.63 9.91
C PHE A 271 -4.92 -17.98 10.77
N ASP A 272 -5.15 -18.61 11.91
CA ASP A 272 -4.08 -19.08 12.77
C ASP A 272 -3.39 -20.30 12.13
N GLU A 273 -4.19 -21.17 11.47
CA GLU A 273 -3.70 -22.38 10.82
C GLU A 273 -3.73 -22.25 9.29
N GLU A 274 -2.60 -22.55 8.64
CA GLU A 274 -2.50 -22.51 7.18
C GLU A 274 -3.44 -23.52 6.49
N ALA A 275 -3.73 -24.64 7.13
CA ALA A 275 -4.64 -25.67 6.63
C ALA A 275 -6.06 -25.13 6.43
N ASP A 276 -6.55 -24.34 7.39
CA ASP A 276 -7.88 -23.72 7.33
C ASP A 276 -7.93 -22.66 6.23
N ALA A 277 -6.88 -21.86 6.12
CA ALA A 277 -6.76 -20.88 5.04
C ALA A 277 -6.74 -21.55 3.65
N LYS A 278 -6.05 -22.68 3.48
CA LYS A 278 -6.04 -23.47 2.23
C LYS A 278 -7.41 -24.05 1.91
N SER A 279 -8.11 -24.57 2.93
CA SER A 279 -9.47 -25.07 2.78
C SER A 279 -10.42 -23.97 2.34
N ALA A 280 -10.35 -22.79 2.99
CA ALA A 280 -11.14 -21.62 2.62
C ALA A 280 -10.83 -21.16 1.18
N LYS A 281 -9.56 -21.08 0.79
CA LYS A 281 -9.15 -20.73 -0.58
C LYS A 281 -9.85 -21.58 -1.63
N SER A 282 -9.93 -22.90 -1.41
CA SER A 282 -10.55 -23.84 -2.36
C SER A 282 -12.01 -23.51 -2.64
N CYS A 283 -12.72 -22.89 -1.70
CA CYS A 283 -14.12 -22.52 -1.84
C CYS A 283 -14.35 -21.21 -2.63
N PHE A 284 -13.32 -20.39 -2.83
CA PHE A 284 -13.43 -19.10 -3.52
C PHE A 284 -12.76 -19.08 -4.89
N GLN A 285 -11.74 -19.92 -5.11
CA GLN A 285 -10.88 -19.85 -6.29
C GLN A 285 -11.58 -20.06 -7.63
N SER A 286 -12.78 -20.65 -7.66
CA SER A 286 -13.59 -20.81 -8.87
C SER A 286 -14.33 -19.54 -9.28
N GLN A 287 -14.50 -18.58 -8.37
CA GLN A 287 -15.31 -17.38 -8.56
C GLN A 287 -14.49 -16.09 -8.51
N HIS A 288 -13.37 -16.11 -7.77
CA HIS A 288 -12.55 -14.93 -7.51
C HIS A 288 -11.06 -15.23 -7.67
N GLN A 289 -10.27 -14.20 -7.93
CA GLN A 289 -8.83 -14.31 -7.73
C GLN A 289 -8.57 -14.45 -6.22
N THR A 290 -7.80 -15.47 -5.84
CA THR A 290 -7.47 -15.76 -4.45
C THR A 290 -5.96 -15.83 -4.26
N VAL A 291 -5.46 -15.22 -3.20
CA VAL A 291 -4.04 -15.23 -2.86
C VAL A 291 -3.87 -15.65 -1.41
N LEU A 292 -3.12 -16.73 -1.19
CA LEU A 292 -2.64 -17.12 0.12
C LEU A 292 -1.26 -16.51 0.33
N THR A 293 -1.07 -15.79 1.44
CA THR A 293 0.15 -15.02 1.67
C THR A 293 0.45 -14.89 3.17
N LEU A 294 1.65 -14.47 3.48
CA LEU A 294 2.11 -14.17 4.84
C LEU A 294 2.40 -12.67 5.00
N PRO A 295 2.34 -12.14 6.21
CA PRO A 295 2.81 -10.79 6.47
C PRO A 295 4.32 -10.73 6.23
N THR A 296 4.78 -9.61 5.69
CA THR A 296 6.22 -9.36 5.54
C THR A 296 6.72 -8.51 6.70
N ASN A 297 7.89 -8.86 7.19
CA ASN A 297 8.70 -8.05 8.07
C ASN A 297 10.02 -7.82 7.34
N LEU A 298 10.02 -6.87 6.43
CA LEU A 298 11.26 -6.54 5.73
C LEU A 298 12.11 -5.71 6.69
N GLU A 299 13.02 -6.37 7.41
CA GLU A 299 14.24 -5.72 7.85
C GLU A 299 15.02 -5.33 6.58
N ILE A 300 15.07 -4.04 6.32
CA ILE A 300 15.85 -3.46 5.22
C ILE A 300 17.28 -3.26 5.71
#